data_8f963af8a5510e94d79fbc9e0004e905
#
_entry.id   8f963af8a5510e94d79fbc9e0004e905
#
_cell.length_a   1.000
_cell.length_b   1.000
_cell.length_c   1.000
_cell.angle_alpha   90.00
_cell.angle_beta   90.00
_cell.angle_gamma   90.00
#
_symmetry.space_group_name_H-M   'P 1'
#
loop_
_entity.id
_entity.type
_entity.pdbx_description
1 polymer ?
#
loop_
_entity_poly.entity_id
_entity_poly.type
_entity_poly.pdbx_seq_one_letter_code
_entity_poly.pdbx_strand_id
1 'polypeptide(L)'
;EEIVLACAEEAISRIEKAAFAIVLEDIRDIKSMMDHLGALADKMSPTMRFLVSVCVSREYGEKVKPSLVRLAARYPYYTGRIAEILGCTDEEVAPFVHLSILAINNYMIFAERALFDPQIEAVKKELSRLAERKGRNNR
;
A
#
# COMPACT_ATOMS: atom_id res chain seq x y z
N GLU A 1 -11.65 24.79 -10.38
CA GLU A 1 -10.30 24.25 -10.60
C GLU A 1 -9.53 24.10 -9.28
N GLU A 2 -9.31 25.17 -8.53
CA GLU A 2 -8.57 25.16 -7.25
C GLU A 2 -9.17 24.22 -6.22
N ILE A 3 -10.49 24.12 -6.13
CA ILE A 3 -11.19 23.23 -5.18
C ILE A 3 -10.89 21.76 -5.50
N VAL A 4 -10.91 21.35 -6.76
CA VAL A 4 -10.62 19.96 -7.17
C VAL A 4 -9.18 19.58 -6.82
N LEU A 5 -8.23 20.47 -7.10
CA LEU A 5 -6.83 20.24 -6.79
C LEU A 5 -6.58 20.18 -5.28
N ALA A 6 -7.21 21.08 -4.50
CA ALA A 6 -7.13 21.06 -3.05
C ALA A 6 -7.72 19.75 -2.46
N CYS A 7 -8.85 19.28 -2.98
CA CYS A 7 -9.43 17.99 -2.59
C CYS A 7 -8.52 16.81 -2.96
N ALA A 8 -7.86 16.87 -4.11
CA ALA A 8 -6.91 15.81 -4.52
C ALA A 8 -5.67 15.78 -3.60
N GLU A 9 -5.10 16.92 -3.26
CA GLU A 9 -3.98 17.01 -2.29
C GLU A 9 -4.39 16.49 -0.90
N GLU A 10 -5.57 16.83 -0.43
CA GLU A 10 -6.11 16.30 0.83
C GLU A 10 -6.31 14.78 0.75
N ALA A 11 -6.81 14.25 -0.36
CA ALA A 11 -6.97 12.82 -0.59
C ALA A 11 -5.62 12.09 -0.52
N ILE A 12 -4.59 12.61 -1.18
CA ILE A 12 -3.22 12.09 -1.14
C ILE A 12 -2.68 12.10 0.28
N SER A 13 -2.85 13.22 1.00
CA SER A 13 -2.42 13.35 2.39
C SER A 13 -3.08 12.33 3.32
N ARG A 14 -4.38 12.06 3.13
CA ARG A 14 -5.10 11.04 3.91
C ARG A 14 -4.59 9.63 3.65
N ILE A 15 -4.33 9.29 2.38
CA ILE A 15 -3.76 8.00 2.00
C ILE A 15 -2.36 7.84 2.60
N GLU A 16 -1.52 8.87 2.50
CA GLU A 16 -0.18 8.86 3.07
C GLU A 16 -0.18 8.67 4.58
N LYS A 17 -1.00 9.43 5.31
CA LYS A 17 -1.12 9.31 6.77
C LYS A 17 -1.64 7.94 7.20
N ALA A 18 -2.60 7.40 6.47
CA ALA A 18 -3.17 6.09 6.76
C ALA A 18 -2.16 4.96 6.52
N ALA A 19 -1.41 5.00 5.42
CA ALA A 19 -0.34 4.05 5.14
C ALA A 19 0.79 4.15 6.18
N PHE A 20 1.17 5.36 6.56
CA PHE A 20 2.20 5.61 7.56
C PHE A 20 1.80 5.10 8.95
N ALA A 21 0.55 5.27 9.36
CA ALA A 21 0.04 4.78 10.64
C ALA A 21 0.15 3.25 10.73
N ILE A 22 -0.16 2.50 9.67
CA ILE A 22 -0.02 1.05 9.65
C ILE A 22 1.44 0.62 9.83
N VAL A 23 2.37 1.31 9.18
CA VAL A 23 3.80 0.97 9.26
C VAL A 23 4.40 1.34 10.62
N LEU A 24 3.83 2.35 11.31
CA LEU A 24 4.28 2.78 12.65
C LEU A 24 3.64 1.99 13.79
N GLU A 25 2.47 1.40 13.58
CA GLU A 25 1.88 0.51 14.59
C GLU A 25 2.86 -0.63 14.84
N ASP A 26 3.01 -1.01 16.11
CA ASP A 26 3.90 -2.11 16.53
C ASP A 26 3.34 -3.45 16.03
N ILE A 27 3.48 -3.65 14.72
CA ILE A 27 2.98 -4.83 14.02
C ILE A 27 3.92 -5.98 14.31
N ARG A 28 3.59 -6.73 15.36
CA ARG A 28 4.31 -7.95 15.76
C ARG A 28 3.89 -9.17 14.96
N ASP A 29 2.74 -9.10 14.33
CA ASP A 29 2.09 -10.20 13.62
C ASP A 29 1.62 -9.75 12.25
N ILE A 30 2.03 -10.49 11.24
CA ILE A 30 1.77 -10.21 9.84
C ILE A 30 0.30 -10.44 9.47
N LYS A 31 -0.38 -11.37 10.16
CA LYS A 31 -1.82 -11.56 9.98
C LYS A 31 -2.56 -10.29 10.39
N SER A 32 -2.19 -9.73 11.54
CA SER A 32 -2.75 -8.46 12.03
C SER A 32 -2.49 -7.31 11.02
N MET A 33 -1.29 -7.23 10.45
CA MET A 33 -0.97 -6.26 9.40
C MET A 33 -1.88 -6.41 8.18
N MET A 34 -2.10 -7.62 7.69
CA MET A 34 -2.96 -7.88 6.53
C MET A 34 -4.42 -7.54 6.82
N ASP A 35 -4.90 -7.81 8.02
CA ASP A 35 -6.26 -7.45 8.45
C ASP A 35 -6.43 -5.93 8.53
N HIS A 36 -5.45 -5.20 9.06
CA HIS A 36 -5.43 -3.74 9.09
C HIS A 36 -5.37 -3.13 7.68
N LEU A 37 -4.58 -3.70 6.78
CA LEU A 37 -4.52 -3.25 5.38
C LEU A 37 -5.86 -3.44 4.68
N GLY A 38 -6.56 -4.54 4.90
CA GLY A 38 -7.91 -4.78 4.37
C GLY A 38 -8.93 -3.76 4.87
N ALA A 39 -8.96 -3.53 6.18
CA ALA A 39 -9.83 -2.53 6.79
C ALA A 39 -9.52 -1.11 6.30
N LEU A 40 -8.24 -0.78 6.12
CA LEU A 40 -7.83 0.49 5.55
C LEU A 40 -8.30 0.63 4.10
N ALA A 41 -8.14 -0.40 3.28
CA ALA A 41 -8.56 -0.39 1.89
C ALA A 41 -10.06 -0.13 1.76
N ASP A 42 -10.89 -0.75 2.60
CA ASP A 42 -12.33 -0.48 2.67
C ASP A 42 -12.62 0.98 3.02
N LYS A 43 -11.97 1.51 4.04
CA LYS A 43 -12.16 2.89 4.50
C LYS A 43 -11.71 3.92 3.47
N MET A 44 -10.61 3.65 2.76
CA MET A 44 -10.00 4.59 1.82
C MET A 44 -10.52 4.46 0.39
N SER A 45 -11.36 3.47 0.09
CA SER A 45 -11.87 3.22 -1.25
C SER A 45 -12.56 4.43 -1.89
N PRO A 46 -13.47 5.17 -1.22
CA PRO A 46 -14.06 6.37 -1.79
C PRO A 46 -13.03 7.45 -2.13
N THR A 47 -12.04 7.65 -1.26
CA THR A 47 -10.95 8.61 -1.44
C THR A 47 -10.08 8.23 -2.64
N MET A 48 -9.73 6.95 -2.77
CA MET A 48 -8.92 6.45 -3.89
C MET A 48 -9.67 6.57 -5.22
N ARG A 49 -10.96 6.24 -5.27
CA ARG A 49 -11.77 6.38 -6.48
C ARG A 49 -11.86 7.83 -6.94
N PHE A 50 -12.06 8.75 -6.02
CA PHE A 50 -12.02 10.17 -6.33
C PHE A 50 -10.65 10.56 -6.90
N LEU A 51 -9.56 10.18 -6.24
CA LEU A 51 -8.19 10.49 -6.68
C LEU A 51 -7.91 9.92 -8.08
N VAL A 52 -8.31 8.68 -8.36
CA VAL A 52 -8.16 8.07 -9.69
C VAL A 52 -8.94 8.87 -10.75
N SER A 53 -10.17 9.31 -10.44
CA SER A 53 -10.96 10.12 -11.38
C SER A 53 -10.28 11.44 -11.73
N VAL A 54 -9.64 12.07 -10.76
CA VAL A 54 -8.84 13.29 -10.98
C VAL A 54 -7.58 12.99 -11.80
N CYS A 55 -6.88 11.90 -11.49
CA CYS A 55 -5.63 11.52 -12.19
C CYS A 55 -5.82 11.19 -13.67
N VAL A 56 -6.97 10.60 -14.03
CA VAL A 56 -7.29 10.29 -15.44
C VAL A 56 -7.93 11.46 -16.18
N SER A 57 -8.25 12.53 -15.46
CA SER A 57 -8.79 13.74 -16.04
C SER A 57 -7.74 14.43 -16.92
N ARG A 58 -8.17 14.83 -18.10
CA ARG A 58 -7.35 15.59 -19.05
C ARG A 58 -6.91 16.95 -18.51
N GLU A 59 -7.70 17.53 -17.63
CA GLU A 59 -7.50 18.87 -17.07
C GLU A 59 -6.59 18.84 -15.83
N TYR A 60 -6.79 17.85 -14.94
CA TYR A 60 -6.17 17.84 -13.61
C TYR A 60 -5.03 16.82 -13.47
N GLY A 61 -4.99 15.78 -14.30
CA GLY A 61 -4.05 14.67 -14.15
C GLY A 61 -2.59 15.11 -14.07
N GLU A 62 -2.15 15.96 -14.99
CA GLU A 62 -0.76 16.45 -14.99
C GLU A 62 -0.46 17.36 -13.79
N LYS A 63 -1.45 18.08 -13.26
CA LYS A 63 -1.28 18.96 -12.10
C LYS A 63 -1.13 18.18 -10.78
N VAL A 64 -1.76 17.01 -10.67
CA VAL A 64 -1.71 16.14 -9.48
C VAL A 64 -0.50 15.20 -9.49
N LYS A 65 0.06 14.93 -10.66
CA LYS A 65 1.16 13.99 -10.86
C LYS A 65 2.38 14.22 -9.93
N PRO A 66 2.86 15.45 -9.69
CA PRO A 66 3.97 15.67 -8.76
C PRO A 66 3.70 15.18 -7.35
N SER A 67 2.47 15.31 -6.87
CA SER A 67 2.07 14.86 -5.54
C SER A 67 2.01 13.34 -5.45
N LEU A 68 1.57 12.66 -6.51
CA LEU A 68 1.63 11.20 -6.61
C LEU A 68 3.06 10.67 -6.65
N VAL A 69 3.95 11.36 -7.34
CA VAL A 69 5.38 11.01 -7.36
C VAL A 69 6.00 11.14 -5.97
N ARG A 70 5.64 12.19 -5.22
CA ARG A 70 6.07 12.33 -3.82
C ARG A 70 5.56 11.19 -2.94
N LEU A 71 4.31 10.77 -3.11
CA LEU A 71 3.75 9.62 -2.40
C LEU A 71 4.52 8.34 -2.73
N ALA A 72 4.78 8.07 -4.01
CA ALA A 72 5.54 6.91 -4.44
C ALA A 72 6.99 6.90 -3.93
N ALA A 73 7.60 8.07 -3.74
CA ALA A 73 8.93 8.20 -3.17
C ALA A 73 9.04 7.72 -1.70
N ARG A 74 7.90 7.49 -1.02
CA ARG A 74 7.84 6.91 0.33
C ARG A 74 7.95 5.39 0.36
N TYR A 75 7.79 4.70 -0.75
CA TYR A 75 7.80 3.22 -0.79
C TYR A 75 9.10 2.59 -0.28
N PRO A 76 10.30 3.12 -0.55
CA PRO A 76 11.54 2.60 0.04
C PRO A 76 11.55 2.64 1.56
N TYR A 77 10.96 3.67 2.17
CA TYR A 77 10.82 3.77 3.61
C TYR A 77 9.95 2.63 4.18
N TYR A 78 8.81 2.34 3.55
CA TYR A 78 7.94 1.24 3.97
C TYR A 78 8.63 -0.12 3.80
N THR A 79 9.36 -0.31 2.69
CA THR A 79 10.15 -1.52 2.46
C THR A 79 11.18 -1.72 3.56
N GLY A 80 11.98 -0.71 3.87
CA GLY A 80 12.99 -0.77 4.92
C GLY A 80 12.39 -1.06 6.30
N ARG A 81 11.24 -0.45 6.63
CA ARG A 81 10.58 -0.69 7.90
C ARG A 81 10.04 -2.11 8.05
N ILE A 82 9.45 -2.66 6.99
CA ILE A 82 8.97 -4.05 6.97
C ILE A 82 10.16 -5.02 7.01
N ALA A 83 11.23 -4.73 6.29
CA ALA A 83 12.47 -5.52 6.32
C ALA A 83 13.05 -5.60 7.74
N GLU A 84 13.09 -4.48 8.46
CA GLU A 84 13.53 -4.41 9.86
C GLU A 84 12.66 -5.30 10.76
N ILE A 85 11.31 -5.18 10.66
CA ILE A 85 10.35 -5.98 11.44
C ILE A 85 10.53 -7.48 11.17
N LEU A 86 10.70 -7.87 9.91
CA LEU A 86 10.87 -9.27 9.50
C LEU A 86 12.30 -9.79 9.70
N GLY A 87 13.28 -8.93 9.95
CA GLY A 87 14.68 -9.26 10.01
C GLY A 87 15.22 -9.79 8.66
N CYS A 88 14.77 -9.19 7.58
CA CYS A 88 15.16 -9.47 6.19
C CYS A 88 15.91 -8.27 5.60
N THR A 89 16.44 -8.40 4.39
CA THR A 89 16.95 -7.27 3.63
C THR A 89 15.82 -6.57 2.86
N ASP A 90 16.03 -5.31 2.47
CA ASP A 90 15.08 -4.56 1.64
C ASP A 90 14.78 -5.29 0.32
N GLU A 91 15.81 -5.90 -0.30
CA GLU A 91 15.69 -6.63 -1.56
C GLU A 91 14.82 -7.89 -1.42
N GLU A 92 14.91 -8.58 -0.29
CA GLU A 92 14.07 -9.76 -0.01
C GLU A 92 12.60 -9.38 0.21
N VAL A 93 12.36 -8.23 0.79
CA VAL A 93 11.01 -7.75 1.15
C VAL A 93 10.34 -6.99 0.02
N ALA A 94 11.10 -6.36 -0.88
CA ALA A 94 10.55 -5.51 -1.94
C ALA A 94 9.44 -6.18 -2.77
N PRO A 95 9.55 -7.44 -3.24
CA PRO A 95 8.46 -8.09 -3.97
C PRO A 95 7.15 -8.19 -3.17
N PHE A 96 7.25 -8.51 -1.87
CA PHE A 96 6.10 -8.55 -0.96
C PHE A 96 5.43 -7.18 -0.83
N VAL A 97 6.20 -6.13 -0.64
CA VAL A 97 5.68 -4.75 -0.52
C VAL A 97 5.00 -4.32 -1.81
N HIS A 98 5.61 -4.58 -2.97
CA HIS A 98 5.04 -4.23 -4.26
C HIS A 98 3.72 -4.98 -4.54
N LEU A 99 3.66 -6.28 -4.27
CA LEU A 99 2.43 -7.06 -4.41
C LEU A 99 1.33 -6.55 -3.48
N SER A 100 1.67 -6.21 -2.24
CA SER A 100 0.73 -5.66 -1.25
C SER A 100 0.15 -4.33 -1.72
N ILE A 101 0.99 -3.43 -2.22
CA ILE A 101 0.56 -2.12 -2.75
C ILE A 101 -0.37 -2.31 -3.94
N LEU A 102 -0.02 -3.19 -4.89
CA LEU A 102 -0.85 -3.47 -6.06
C LEU A 102 -2.21 -4.05 -5.67
N ALA A 103 -2.23 -5.03 -4.76
CA ALA A 103 -3.46 -5.66 -4.30
C ALA A 103 -4.40 -4.65 -3.62
N ILE A 104 -3.86 -3.82 -2.74
CA ILE A 104 -4.62 -2.81 -2.00
C ILE A 104 -5.14 -1.73 -2.95
N ASN A 105 -4.31 -1.23 -3.86
CA ASN A 105 -4.73 -0.23 -4.83
C ASN A 105 -5.85 -0.77 -5.73
N ASN A 106 -5.74 -1.99 -6.22
CA ASN A 106 -6.78 -2.61 -7.03
C ASN A 106 -8.09 -2.77 -6.24
N TYR A 107 -8.00 -3.21 -4.98
CA TYR A 107 -9.18 -3.32 -4.13
C TYR A 107 -9.83 -1.95 -3.86
N MET A 108 -9.05 -0.93 -3.55
CA MET A 108 -9.58 0.41 -3.33
C MET A 108 -10.27 0.99 -4.57
N ILE A 109 -9.75 0.68 -5.77
CA ILE A 109 -10.32 1.19 -7.03
C ILE A 109 -11.58 0.44 -7.42
N PHE A 110 -11.56 -0.88 -7.39
CA PHE A 110 -12.63 -1.72 -7.93
C PHE A 110 -13.62 -2.20 -6.87
N ALA A 111 -13.20 -2.31 -5.60
CA ALA A 111 -13.96 -2.89 -4.49
C ALA A 111 -14.52 -4.28 -4.81
N GLU A 112 -13.79 -5.08 -5.60
CA GLU A 112 -14.21 -6.38 -6.12
C GLU A 112 -13.38 -7.49 -5.48
N ARG A 113 -14.03 -8.30 -4.62
CA ARG A 113 -13.37 -9.37 -3.88
C ARG A 113 -12.79 -10.45 -4.80
N ALA A 114 -13.45 -10.76 -5.90
CA ALA A 114 -12.98 -11.76 -6.85
C ALA A 114 -11.63 -11.39 -7.49
N LEU A 115 -11.32 -10.09 -7.61
CA LEU A 115 -10.03 -9.60 -8.06
C LEU A 115 -9.00 -9.51 -6.92
N PHE A 116 -9.47 -9.18 -5.72
CA PHE A 116 -8.62 -8.95 -4.55
C PHE A 116 -8.11 -10.25 -3.91
N ASP A 117 -8.99 -11.22 -3.70
CA ASP A 117 -8.66 -12.44 -2.96
C ASP A 117 -7.50 -13.24 -3.57
N PRO A 118 -7.38 -13.44 -4.91
CA PRO A 118 -6.22 -14.07 -5.51
C PRO A 118 -4.93 -13.29 -5.31
N GLN A 119 -4.99 -11.96 -5.30
CA GLN A 119 -3.83 -11.10 -5.08
C GLN A 119 -3.35 -11.20 -3.63
N ILE A 120 -4.27 -11.21 -2.67
CA ILE A 120 -3.94 -11.39 -1.25
C ILE A 120 -3.36 -12.78 -0.98
N GLU A 121 -3.87 -13.83 -1.62
CA GLU A 121 -3.25 -15.16 -1.51
C GLU A 121 -1.81 -15.18 -2.07
N ALA A 122 -1.53 -14.46 -3.14
CA ALA A 122 -0.16 -14.31 -3.66
C ALA A 122 0.75 -13.57 -2.65
N VAL A 123 0.26 -12.52 -2.02
CA VAL A 123 0.96 -11.79 -0.95
C VAL A 123 1.25 -12.70 0.24
N LYS A 124 0.27 -13.47 0.71
CA LYS A 124 0.45 -14.43 1.82
C LYS A 124 1.48 -15.51 1.49
N LYS A 125 1.46 -16.01 0.24
CA LYS A 125 2.44 -17.00 -0.23
C LYS A 125 3.86 -16.45 -0.22
N GLU A 126 4.06 -15.23 -0.71
CA GLU A 126 5.37 -14.58 -0.68
C GLU A 126 5.86 -14.36 0.74
N LEU A 127 4.97 -13.99 1.64
CA LEU A 127 5.28 -13.85 3.05
C LEU A 127 5.71 -15.14 3.72
N SER A 128 4.98 -16.25 3.47
CA SER A 128 5.36 -17.57 3.97
C SER A 128 6.74 -17.97 3.48
N ARG A 129 7.05 -17.67 2.21
CA ARG A 129 8.39 -17.90 1.61
C ARG A 129 9.48 -17.13 2.35
N LEU A 130 9.24 -15.88 2.71
CA LEU A 130 10.22 -15.09 3.49
C LEU A 130 10.42 -15.64 4.90
N ALA A 131 9.33 -16.02 5.58
CA ALA A 131 9.40 -16.61 6.91
C ALA A 131 10.15 -17.96 6.94
N GLU A 132 9.95 -18.81 5.93
CA GLU A 132 10.67 -20.10 5.81
C GLU A 132 12.18 -19.91 5.59
N ARG A 133 12.58 -18.92 4.77
CA ARG A 133 13.98 -18.59 4.57
C ARG A 133 14.66 -18.17 5.87
N LYS A 134 13.98 -17.33 6.66
CA LYS A 134 14.47 -16.90 7.97
C LYS A 134 14.65 -18.08 8.94
N GLY A 135 13.71 -19.00 8.98
CA GLY A 135 13.78 -20.19 9.83
C GLY A 135 14.95 -21.13 9.47
N ARG A 136 15.37 -21.17 8.20
CA ARG A 136 16.54 -21.94 7.76
C ARG A 136 17.87 -21.28 8.11
N ASN A 137 17.95 -19.95 8.09
CA ASN A 137 19.17 -19.22 8.40
C ASN A 137 19.48 -19.14 9.90
N ASN A 138 18.51 -19.44 10.75
CA ASN A 138 18.63 -19.47 12.22
C ASN A 138 18.88 -20.89 12.78
N ARG A 139 19.05 -21.87 11.92
CA ARG A 139 19.44 -23.24 12.27
C ARG A 139 20.88 -23.54 11.84
#